data_6dd6c1890058c79171c63bb520b613b0
#
_entry.id   6dd6c1890058c79171c63bb520b613b0
#
_cell.length_a   1.000
_cell.length_b   1.000
_cell.length_c   1.000
_cell.angle_alpha   90.00
_cell.angle_beta   90.00
_cell.angle_gamma   90.00
#
_symmetry.space_group_name_H-M   'P 1'
#
loop_
_entity.id
_entity.type
_entity.pdbx_description
1 polymer ?
#
loop_
_entity_poly.entity_id
_entity_poly.type
_entity_poly.pdbx_seq_one_letter_code
_entity_poly.pdbx_strand_id
1 'polypeptide(L)'
;MTLEALEAATLADHRRYEAYTALWPEAELARLEAKVGPIQRVMRPEVEDPTELLELAASSLVALLVVGDPLQATTHVDLQLRAAEAGVSCRVLHGVPITTLVTGAVGLSNYKFGRQTTFTYPYGNWIATSPLEVVASNWSQNLHSLVLLDLDPTGQGIGNQRPMTPADAVRSLGMMWHSMQ
;
A
#
# COMPACT_ATOMS: atom_id res chain seq x y z
N MET A 1 -8.11 11.89 -3.75
CA MET A 1 -8.14 11.48 -5.18
C MET A 1 -7.98 12.72 -6.04
N THR A 2 -7.17 12.66 -7.09
CA THR A 2 -7.05 13.73 -8.07
C THR A 2 -8.29 13.81 -8.96
N LEU A 3 -8.52 14.95 -9.64
CA LEU A 3 -9.65 15.06 -10.58
C LEU A 3 -9.51 14.07 -11.73
N GLU A 4 -8.31 13.90 -12.26
CA GLU A 4 -8.01 12.95 -13.33
C GLU A 4 -8.30 11.50 -12.92
N ALA A 5 -7.92 11.10 -11.70
CA ALA A 5 -8.23 9.76 -11.19
C ALA A 5 -9.74 9.56 -10.96
N LEU A 6 -10.47 10.61 -10.55
CA LEU A 6 -11.91 10.56 -10.41
C LEU A 6 -12.61 10.40 -11.79
N GLU A 7 -12.16 11.13 -12.79
CA GLU A 7 -12.65 11.03 -14.15
C GLU A 7 -12.42 9.64 -14.73
N ALA A 8 -11.21 9.11 -14.60
CA ALA A 8 -10.88 7.76 -15.05
C ALA A 8 -11.73 6.68 -14.35
N ALA A 9 -11.93 6.81 -13.05
CA ALA A 9 -12.80 5.90 -12.30
C ALA A 9 -14.27 6.00 -12.74
N THR A 10 -14.72 7.19 -13.12
CA THR A 10 -16.09 7.39 -13.63
C THR A 10 -16.29 6.74 -15.00
N LEU A 11 -15.28 6.82 -15.87
CA LEU A 11 -15.33 6.27 -17.23
C LEU A 11 -15.10 4.76 -17.27
N ALA A 12 -14.52 4.16 -16.22
CA ALA A 12 -14.23 2.75 -16.19
C ALA A 12 -15.52 1.88 -16.25
N ASP A 13 -15.46 0.78 -16.99
CA ASP A 13 -16.51 -0.25 -17.00
C ASP A 13 -16.48 -1.04 -15.70
N HIS A 14 -15.28 -1.36 -15.22
CA HIS A 14 -15.05 -2.11 -13.99
C HIS A 14 -14.14 -1.35 -13.04
N ARG A 15 -14.55 -1.24 -11.78
CA ARG A 15 -13.80 -0.60 -10.70
C ARG A 15 -13.43 -1.63 -9.67
N ARG A 16 -12.13 -1.73 -9.39
CA ARG A 16 -11.56 -2.59 -8.34
C ARG A 16 -10.87 -1.70 -7.31
N TYR A 17 -10.98 -2.02 -6.05
CA TYR A 17 -10.26 -1.37 -4.97
C TYR A 17 -9.30 -2.38 -4.34
N GLU A 18 -8.01 -2.07 -4.38
CA GLU A 18 -6.97 -2.82 -3.71
C GLU A 18 -7.08 -2.63 -2.19
N ALA A 19 -7.61 -3.65 -1.50
CA ALA A 19 -8.07 -3.53 -0.13
C ALA A 19 -7.13 -4.18 0.89
N TYR A 20 -5.85 -4.41 0.57
CA TYR A 20 -4.93 -5.12 1.44
C TYR A 20 -3.70 -4.31 1.89
N THR A 21 -3.30 -3.25 1.18
CA THR A 21 -2.17 -2.40 1.61
C THR A 21 -2.61 -1.21 2.46
N ALA A 22 -3.84 -0.76 2.30
CA ALA A 22 -4.41 0.33 3.08
C ALA A 22 -5.92 0.12 3.29
N LEU A 23 -6.45 0.68 4.37
CA LEU A 23 -7.89 0.70 4.62
C LEU A 23 -8.48 2.01 4.13
N TRP A 24 -9.51 1.89 3.30
CA TRP A 24 -10.33 3.04 2.93
C TRP A 24 -11.50 3.15 3.91
N PRO A 25 -11.69 4.29 4.59
CA PRO A 25 -12.84 4.46 5.48
C PRO A 25 -14.16 4.23 4.74
N GLU A 26 -15.03 3.38 5.28
CA GLU A 26 -16.27 2.95 4.62
C GLU A 26 -17.13 4.13 4.14
N ALA A 27 -17.25 5.17 4.97
CA ALA A 27 -18.04 6.36 4.61
C ALA A 27 -17.44 7.10 3.39
N GLU A 28 -16.12 7.14 3.27
CA GLU A 28 -15.45 7.79 2.14
C GLU A 28 -15.49 6.92 0.88
N LEU A 29 -15.39 5.59 1.03
CA LEU A 29 -15.57 4.66 -0.07
C LEU A 29 -17.00 4.77 -0.62
N ALA A 30 -18.02 4.76 0.24
CA ALA A 30 -19.42 4.93 -0.15
C ALA A 30 -19.69 6.27 -0.86
N ARG A 31 -19.02 7.35 -0.42
CA ARG A 31 -19.09 8.66 -1.11
C ARG A 31 -18.48 8.62 -2.51
N LEU A 32 -17.43 7.85 -2.69
CA LEU A 32 -16.83 7.65 -4.01
C LEU A 32 -17.74 6.79 -4.88
N GLU A 33 -18.25 5.68 -4.37
CA GLU A 33 -19.18 4.81 -5.09
C GLU A 33 -20.44 5.54 -5.57
N ALA A 34 -20.95 6.47 -4.76
CA ALA A 34 -22.08 7.32 -5.16
C ALA A 34 -21.78 8.22 -6.37
N LYS A 35 -20.49 8.47 -6.67
CA LYS A 35 -20.05 9.28 -7.81
C LYS A 35 -19.68 8.47 -9.03
N VAL A 36 -18.97 7.36 -8.84
CA VAL A 36 -18.36 6.60 -9.93
C VAL A 36 -19.06 5.27 -10.21
N GLY A 37 -19.99 4.86 -9.37
CA GLY A 37 -20.64 3.55 -9.42
C GLY A 37 -19.97 2.51 -8.51
N PRO A 38 -20.46 1.25 -8.52
CA PRO A 38 -19.99 0.20 -7.63
C PRO A 38 -18.49 -0.08 -7.78
N ILE A 39 -17.84 -0.34 -6.64
CA ILE A 39 -16.41 -0.66 -6.56
C ILE A 39 -16.26 -2.02 -5.88
N GLN A 40 -15.70 -2.98 -6.58
CA GLN A 40 -15.40 -4.30 -6.02
C GLN A 40 -14.06 -4.27 -5.28
N ARG A 41 -14.03 -4.80 -4.06
CA ARG A 41 -12.78 -5.00 -3.32
C ARG A 41 -12.04 -6.21 -3.88
N VAL A 42 -10.74 -6.06 -4.05
CA VAL A 42 -9.82 -7.14 -4.43
C VAL A 42 -8.71 -7.25 -3.38
N MET A 43 -8.33 -8.47 -3.09
CA MET A 43 -7.31 -8.78 -2.10
C MET A 43 -5.98 -9.12 -2.77
N ARG A 44 -4.94 -9.38 -1.98
CA ARG A 44 -3.58 -9.64 -2.48
C ARG A 44 -3.52 -10.74 -3.55
N PRO A 45 -4.13 -11.92 -3.38
CA PRO A 45 -4.05 -12.97 -4.40
C PRO A 45 -4.59 -12.55 -5.77
N GLU A 46 -5.66 -11.76 -5.81
CA GLU A 46 -6.30 -11.29 -7.04
C GLU A 46 -5.48 -10.22 -7.77
N VAL A 47 -4.61 -9.50 -7.06
CA VAL A 47 -3.72 -8.48 -7.64
C VAL A 47 -2.35 -9.05 -7.98
N GLU A 48 -1.81 -9.96 -7.15
CA GLU A 48 -0.53 -10.64 -7.40
C GLU A 48 -0.63 -11.73 -8.48
N ASP A 49 -1.81 -12.36 -8.65
CA ASP A 49 -2.15 -13.10 -9.86
C ASP A 49 -3.21 -12.32 -10.67
N PRO A 50 -2.79 -11.38 -11.53
CA PRO A 50 -3.70 -10.47 -12.20
C PRO A 50 -4.38 -11.07 -13.45
N THR A 51 -4.40 -12.39 -13.62
CA THR A 51 -4.95 -13.06 -14.79
C THR A 51 -6.37 -12.59 -15.09
N GLU A 52 -7.27 -12.63 -14.10
CA GLU A 52 -8.66 -12.18 -14.26
C GLU A 52 -8.75 -10.68 -14.59
N LEU A 53 -7.92 -9.84 -13.93
CA LEU A 53 -7.89 -8.39 -14.19
C LEU A 53 -7.44 -8.09 -15.61
N LEU A 54 -6.46 -8.81 -16.13
CA LEU A 54 -5.92 -8.62 -17.47
C LEU A 54 -6.85 -9.14 -18.54
N GLU A 55 -7.50 -10.29 -18.33
CA GLU A 55 -8.54 -10.81 -19.22
C GLU A 55 -9.70 -9.82 -19.34
N LEU A 56 -10.15 -9.26 -18.23
CA LEU A 56 -11.20 -8.24 -18.21
C LEU A 56 -10.76 -6.97 -18.94
N ALA A 57 -9.53 -6.54 -18.73
CA ALA A 57 -8.94 -5.34 -19.34
C ALA A 57 -8.65 -5.50 -20.85
N ALA A 58 -8.61 -6.70 -21.37
CA ALA A 58 -8.45 -6.96 -22.80
C ALA A 58 -9.64 -6.46 -23.66
N SER A 59 -10.82 -6.33 -23.06
CA SER A 59 -12.05 -5.94 -23.77
C SER A 59 -12.83 -4.79 -23.14
N SER A 60 -12.41 -4.30 -21.97
CA SER A 60 -13.10 -3.26 -21.22
C SER A 60 -12.11 -2.35 -20.47
N LEU A 61 -12.57 -1.19 -20.03
CA LEU A 61 -11.78 -0.29 -19.23
C LEU A 61 -11.87 -0.67 -17.73
N VAL A 62 -10.76 -1.13 -17.18
CA VAL A 62 -10.65 -1.52 -15.77
C VAL A 62 -9.86 -0.47 -14.99
N ALA A 63 -10.45 0.06 -13.92
CA ALA A 63 -9.76 0.93 -12.96
C ALA A 63 -9.43 0.17 -11.69
N LEU A 64 -8.13 0.01 -11.39
CA LEU A 64 -7.66 -0.45 -10.08
C LEU A 64 -7.37 0.77 -9.20
N LEU A 65 -8.17 0.94 -8.16
CA LEU A 65 -8.08 2.05 -7.21
C LEU A 65 -7.18 1.66 -6.03
N VAL A 66 -6.22 2.51 -5.73
CA VAL A 66 -5.24 2.33 -4.65
C VAL A 66 -5.26 3.54 -3.73
N VAL A 67 -5.22 3.33 -2.42
CA VAL A 67 -5.13 4.43 -1.46
C VAL A 67 -3.72 5.03 -1.48
N GLY A 68 -3.61 6.34 -1.67
CA GLY A 68 -2.33 7.01 -1.79
C GLY A 68 -1.84 7.11 -3.22
N ASP A 69 -0.67 6.57 -3.51
CA ASP A 69 -0.08 6.49 -4.85
C ASP A 69 0.11 5.02 -5.25
N PRO A 70 -0.31 4.60 -6.45
CA PRO A 70 -0.29 3.20 -6.86
C PRO A 70 1.13 2.61 -7.02
N LEU A 71 2.16 3.44 -7.03
CA LEU A 71 3.56 2.97 -7.16
C LEU A 71 4.41 3.21 -5.89
N GLN A 72 3.79 3.63 -4.78
CA GLN A 72 4.49 3.86 -3.53
C GLN A 72 4.25 2.72 -2.53
N ALA A 73 5.34 2.13 -2.02
CA ALA A 73 5.32 1.06 -1.03
C ALA A 73 4.50 -0.18 -1.46
N THR A 74 4.58 -0.53 -2.75
CA THR A 74 3.78 -1.59 -3.38
C THR A 74 4.57 -2.33 -4.46
N THR A 75 4.04 -3.46 -4.91
CA THR A 75 4.56 -4.28 -6.01
C THR A 75 3.83 -4.06 -7.35
N HIS A 76 2.96 -3.05 -7.47
CA HIS A 76 2.13 -2.83 -8.67
C HIS A 76 2.92 -2.53 -9.95
N VAL A 77 4.23 -2.30 -9.86
CA VAL A 77 5.10 -2.28 -11.04
C VAL A 77 5.06 -3.62 -11.79
N ASP A 78 4.97 -4.75 -11.05
CA ASP A 78 4.82 -6.07 -11.66
C ASP A 78 3.52 -6.19 -12.47
N LEU A 79 2.41 -5.64 -11.95
CA LEU A 79 1.14 -5.59 -12.69
C LEU A 79 1.27 -4.83 -14.01
N GLN A 80 2.03 -3.72 -14.04
CA GLN A 80 2.27 -2.98 -15.29
C GLN A 80 3.09 -3.80 -16.31
N LEU A 81 4.10 -4.54 -15.82
CA LEU A 81 4.91 -5.41 -16.69
C LEU A 81 4.06 -6.52 -17.28
N ARG A 82 3.26 -7.21 -16.46
CA ARG A 82 2.35 -8.27 -16.92
C ARG A 82 1.28 -7.74 -17.87
N ALA A 83 0.76 -6.53 -17.63
CA ALA A 83 -0.17 -5.88 -18.56
C ALA A 83 0.48 -5.67 -19.94
N ALA A 84 1.71 -5.16 -19.96
CA ALA A 84 2.47 -4.95 -21.20
C ALA A 84 2.73 -6.29 -21.94
N GLU A 85 3.11 -7.35 -21.23
CA GLU A 85 3.31 -8.69 -21.78
C GLU A 85 2.02 -9.27 -22.37
N ALA A 86 0.87 -8.99 -21.73
CA ALA A 86 -0.45 -9.39 -22.21
C ALA A 86 -1.01 -8.50 -23.34
N GLY A 87 -0.27 -7.45 -23.75
CA GLY A 87 -0.72 -6.49 -24.75
C GLY A 87 -1.85 -5.56 -24.26
N VAL A 88 -2.04 -5.45 -22.95
CA VAL A 88 -3.02 -4.56 -22.32
C VAL A 88 -2.37 -3.21 -22.04
N SER A 89 -2.97 -2.14 -22.57
CA SER A 89 -2.52 -0.76 -22.29
C SER A 89 -2.81 -0.39 -20.84
N CYS A 90 -1.76 -0.01 -20.10
CA CYS A 90 -1.88 0.41 -18.72
C CYS A 90 -1.44 1.88 -18.55
N ARG A 91 -2.27 2.66 -17.85
CA ARG A 91 -1.98 4.06 -17.50
C ARG A 91 -1.98 4.22 -15.99
N VAL A 92 -0.92 4.80 -15.44
CA VAL A 92 -0.82 5.12 -14.02
C VAL A 92 -1.27 6.56 -13.79
N LEU A 93 -2.18 6.74 -12.84
CA LEU A 93 -2.63 8.04 -12.35
C LEU A 93 -2.13 8.22 -10.92
N HIS A 94 -1.16 9.10 -10.74
CA HIS A 94 -0.53 9.31 -9.45
C HIS A 94 -1.47 9.96 -8.43
N GLY A 95 -1.34 9.52 -7.18
CA GLY A 95 -2.03 10.08 -6.03
C GLY A 95 -1.08 10.81 -5.08
N VAL A 96 -1.54 11.04 -3.85
CA VAL A 96 -0.74 11.67 -2.80
C VAL A 96 -0.47 10.64 -1.70
N PRO A 97 0.74 10.07 -1.62
CA PRO A 97 1.07 9.05 -0.65
C PRO A 97 1.31 9.63 0.74
N ILE A 98 1.01 8.86 1.77
CA ILE A 98 1.28 9.24 3.17
C ILE A 98 2.76 9.55 3.40
N THR A 99 3.65 8.87 2.70
CA THR A 99 5.10 9.05 2.77
C THR A 99 5.55 10.47 2.46
N THR A 100 4.78 11.20 1.65
CA THR A 100 5.04 12.61 1.35
C THR A 100 4.39 13.54 2.38
N LEU A 101 3.19 13.21 2.85
CA LEU A 101 2.41 14.08 3.72
C LEU A 101 2.89 14.06 5.18
N VAL A 102 3.30 12.89 5.68
CA VAL A 102 3.57 12.70 7.11
C VAL A 102 4.72 13.57 7.61
N THR A 103 5.74 13.80 6.79
CA THR A 103 6.90 14.62 7.17
C THR A 103 6.49 16.04 7.53
N GLY A 104 5.66 16.66 6.68
CA GLY A 104 5.08 17.99 6.94
C GLY A 104 4.09 17.99 8.10
N ALA A 105 3.25 16.96 8.22
CA ALA A 105 2.25 16.85 9.27
C ALA A 105 2.86 16.78 10.69
N VAL A 106 4.07 16.20 10.83
CA VAL A 106 4.80 16.15 12.11
C VAL A 106 5.77 17.32 12.31
N GLY A 107 5.78 18.30 11.40
CA GLY A 107 6.62 19.50 11.51
C GLY A 107 8.11 19.24 11.26
N LEU A 108 8.47 18.18 10.56
CA LEU A 108 9.86 17.83 10.23
C LEU A 108 10.18 18.11 8.77
N SER A 109 11.44 18.44 8.49
CA SER A 109 11.92 18.60 7.12
C SER A 109 12.11 17.25 6.46
N ASN A 110 11.56 17.08 5.24
CA ASN A 110 11.74 15.86 4.44
C ASN A 110 13.22 15.56 4.12
N TYR A 111 14.09 16.56 4.06
CA TYR A 111 15.55 16.37 3.88
C TYR A 111 16.23 15.63 5.03
N LYS A 112 15.57 15.55 6.18
CA LYS A 112 16.08 14.89 7.38
C LYS A 112 15.57 13.44 7.54
N PHE A 113 14.89 12.90 6.53
CA PHE A 113 14.48 11.51 6.53
C PHE A 113 15.44 10.64 5.72
N GLY A 114 15.81 9.49 6.30
CA GLY A 114 16.56 8.44 5.62
C GLY A 114 15.65 7.43 4.92
N ARG A 115 16.15 6.21 4.75
CA ARG A 115 15.37 5.13 4.14
C ARG A 115 14.08 4.85 4.92
N GLN A 116 13.00 4.66 4.20
CA GLN A 116 11.72 4.22 4.76
C GLN A 116 11.74 2.70 4.97
N THR A 117 10.94 2.22 5.92
CA THR A 117 10.76 0.80 6.17
C THR A 117 9.35 0.51 6.67
N THR A 118 8.99 -0.76 6.81
CA THR A 118 7.71 -1.20 7.36
C THR A 118 7.97 -2.12 8.54
N PHE A 119 7.30 -1.88 9.66
CA PHE A 119 7.23 -2.85 10.76
C PHE A 119 6.06 -3.79 10.50
N THR A 120 6.35 -5.09 10.51
CA THR A 120 5.36 -6.14 10.35
C THR A 120 4.95 -6.72 11.69
N TYR A 121 3.79 -7.37 11.71
CA TYR A 121 3.47 -8.30 12.78
C TYR A 121 4.45 -9.48 12.76
N PRO A 122 4.74 -10.08 13.92
CA PRO A 122 5.49 -11.32 13.96
C PRO A 122 4.64 -12.48 13.40
N TYR A 123 5.27 -13.36 12.64
CA TYR A 123 4.66 -14.58 12.14
C TYR A 123 5.05 -15.74 13.08
N GLY A 124 4.16 -16.06 14.01
CA GLY A 124 4.48 -16.96 15.12
C GLY A 124 5.59 -16.36 16.01
N ASN A 125 6.73 -17.06 16.07
CA ASN A 125 7.90 -16.61 16.82
C ASN A 125 8.98 -15.93 15.94
N TRP A 126 8.73 -15.75 14.67
CA TRP A 126 9.68 -15.16 13.73
C TRP A 126 9.29 -13.75 13.36
N ILE A 127 10.30 -12.89 13.23
CA ILE A 127 10.17 -11.53 12.72
C ILE A 127 11.40 -11.16 11.88
N ALA A 128 11.20 -10.46 10.77
CA ALA A 128 12.30 -9.92 9.97
C ALA A 128 13.02 -8.79 10.73
N THR A 129 14.36 -8.84 10.82
CA THR A 129 15.17 -7.83 11.51
C THR A 129 15.55 -6.63 10.63
N SER A 130 15.46 -6.77 9.31
CA SER A 130 15.85 -5.75 8.34
C SER A 130 15.20 -4.37 8.58
N PRO A 131 13.95 -4.25 9.06
CA PRO A 131 13.41 -2.93 9.40
C PRO A 131 14.17 -2.22 10.52
N LEU A 132 14.62 -2.95 11.55
CA LEU A 132 15.44 -2.39 12.62
C LEU A 132 16.83 -1.98 12.13
N GLU A 133 17.42 -2.74 11.23
CA GLU A 133 18.70 -2.39 10.59
C GLU A 133 18.61 -1.07 9.82
N VAL A 134 17.48 -0.84 9.11
CA VAL A 134 17.22 0.44 8.43
C VAL A 134 17.13 1.59 9.44
N VAL A 135 16.40 1.40 10.53
CA VAL A 135 16.28 2.42 11.58
C VAL A 135 17.63 2.71 12.23
N ALA A 136 18.42 1.70 12.56
CA ALA A 136 19.77 1.86 13.11
C ALA A 136 20.71 2.60 12.15
N SER A 137 20.66 2.28 10.87
CA SER A 137 21.43 2.96 9.82
C SER A 137 21.06 4.45 9.70
N ASN A 138 19.77 4.77 9.69
CA ASN A 138 19.31 6.17 9.68
C ASN A 138 19.75 6.91 10.94
N TRP A 139 19.62 6.28 12.10
CA TRP A 139 20.02 6.86 13.39
C TRP A 139 21.51 7.20 13.42
N SER A 140 22.36 6.30 12.93
CA SER A 140 23.81 6.54 12.87
C SER A 140 24.19 7.74 11.99
N GLN A 141 23.33 8.12 11.05
CA GLN A 141 23.49 9.27 10.16
C GLN A 141 22.72 10.52 10.64
N ASN A 142 22.16 10.50 11.85
CA ASN A 142 21.32 11.57 12.39
C ASN A 142 20.11 11.89 11.48
N LEU A 143 19.47 10.86 10.93
CA LEU A 143 18.28 10.95 10.09
C LEU A 143 17.06 10.38 10.82
N HIS A 144 15.89 10.95 10.55
CA HIS A 144 14.61 10.38 10.98
C HIS A 144 14.27 9.14 10.15
N SER A 145 13.55 8.20 10.74
CA SER A 145 13.00 7.04 10.03
C SER A 145 11.49 7.17 9.93
N LEU A 146 10.97 7.11 8.70
CA LEU A 146 9.55 6.87 8.50
C LEU A 146 9.31 5.36 8.48
N VAL A 147 8.47 4.91 9.39
CA VAL A 147 8.10 3.51 9.52
C VAL A 147 6.62 3.36 9.20
N LEU A 148 6.30 2.66 8.15
CA LEU A 148 4.94 2.23 7.84
C LEU A 148 4.56 1.08 8.78
N LEU A 149 3.30 0.98 9.14
CA LEU A 149 2.79 -0.04 10.05
C LEU A 149 1.92 -1.03 9.29
N ASP A 150 2.11 -2.31 9.60
CA ASP A 150 1.39 -3.41 8.98
C ASP A 150 -0.13 -3.37 9.26
N LEU A 151 -0.88 -3.93 8.35
CA LEU A 151 -2.33 -4.08 8.45
C LEU A 151 -2.78 -5.53 8.67
N ASP A 152 -1.89 -6.50 8.42
CA ASP A 152 -2.30 -7.89 8.33
C ASP A 152 -1.46 -8.80 9.25
N PRO A 153 -2.02 -9.14 10.44
CA PRO A 153 -1.34 -10.05 11.36
C PRO A 153 -1.05 -11.44 10.77
N THR A 154 -1.74 -11.82 9.69
CA THR A 154 -1.56 -13.12 9.02
C THR A 154 -0.52 -13.08 7.91
N GLY A 155 -0.24 -11.90 7.36
CA GLY A 155 0.63 -11.70 6.20
C GLY A 155 0.08 -12.23 4.87
N GLN A 156 -1.16 -12.74 4.86
CA GLN A 156 -1.75 -13.39 3.68
C GLN A 156 -2.46 -12.40 2.73
N GLY A 157 -2.87 -11.24 3.23
CA GLY A 157 -3.57 -10.23 2.44
C GLY A 157 -4.97 -10.65 2.00
N ILE A 158 -5.67 -11.50 2.78
CA ILE A 158 -6.96 -12.09 2.42
C ILE A 158 -8.16 -11.57 3.24
N GLY A 159 -7.97 -10.50 4.04
CA GLY A 159 -9.11 -9.79 4.63
C GLY A 159 -9.19 -9.73 6.14
N ASN A 160 -8.40 -10.33 6.94
CA ASN A 160 -8.44 -10.19 8.40
C ASN A 160 -7.57 -9.02 8.90
N GLN A 161 -7.77 -7.84 8.30
CA GLN A 161 -6.94 -6.69 8.57
C GLN A 161 -7.16 -6.13 9.97
N ARG A 162 -6.06 -5.89 10.65
CA ARG A 162 -5.99 -5.17 11.92
C ARG A 162 -4.83 -4.18 11.84
N PRO A 163 -5.11 -2.88 11.73
CA PRO A 163 -4.05 -1.87 11.71
C PRO A 163 -3.18 -2.00 12.95
N MET A 164 -1.87 -2.05 12.73
CA MET A 164 -0.90 -2.12 13.81
C MET A 164 -0.98 -0.85 14.66
N THR A 165 -1.12 -1.01 15.97
CA THR A 165 -1.07 0.10 16.92
C THR A 165 0.38 0.47 17.27
N PRO A 166 0.63 1.66 17.86
CA PRO A 166 1.96 1.97 18.37
C PRO A 166 2.49 0.94 19.37
N ALA A 167 1.62 0.33 20.19
CA ALA A 167 2.01 -0.72 21.12
C ALA A 167 2.44 -2.02 20.39
N ASP A 168 1.76 -2.39 19.31
CA ASP A 168 2.15 -3.52 18.47
C ASP A 168 3.52 -3.24 17.81
N ALA A 169 3.73 -2.02 17.32
CA ALA A 169 5.01 -1.62 16.72
C ALA A 169 6.18 -1.72 17.71
N VAL A 170 5.98 -1.24 18.95
CA VAL A 170 6.98 -1.36 20.03
C VAL A 170 7.29 -2.83 20.37
N ARG A 171 6.25 -3.70 20.37
CA ARG A 171 6.44 -5.14 20.56
C ARG A 171 7.27 -5.75 19.42
N SER A 172 6.95 -5.46 18.17
CA SER A 172 7.71 -5.91 17.01
C SER A 172 9.15 -5.44 17.06
N LEU A 173 9.38 -4.18 17.41
CA LEU A 173 10.73 -3.62 17.62
C LEU A 173 11.51 -4.40 18.69
N GLY A 174 10.88 -4.70 19.82
CA GLY A 174 11.50 -5.50 20.89
C GLY A 174 11.89 -6.91 20.43
N MET A 175 11.03 -7.56 19.64
CA MET A 175 11.32 -8.88 19.06
C MET A 175 12.47 -8.82 18.04
N MET A 176 12.49 -7.82 17.15
CA MET A 176 13.61 -7.60 16.21
C MET A 176 14.94 -7.42 16.98
N TRP A 177 14.92 -6.61 18.02
CA TRP A 177 16.11 -6.37 18.85
C TRP A 177 16.64 -7.65 19.48
N HIS A 178 15.76 -8.48 20.06
CA HIS A 178 16.16 -9.75 20.67
C HIS A 178 16.71 -10.76 19.63
N SER A 179 16.18 -10.73 18.41
CA SER A 179 16.63 -11.62 17.33
C SER A 179 17.99 -11.22 16.74
N MET A 180 18.48 -10.00 17.03
CA MET A 180 19.77 -9.50 16.59
C MET A 180 20.90 -9.68 17.62
N GLN A 181 20.59 -10.16 18.83
CA GLN A 181 21.57 -10.45 19.89
C GLN A 181 22.06 -11.89 19.81
#